data_586120d4cce5fdb675d9c843b4834e5d
#
_entry.id   586120d4cce5fdb675d9c843b4834e5d
#
_cell.length_a   1.000
_cell.length_b   1.000
_cell.length_c   1.000
_cell.angle_alpha   90.00
_cell.angle_beta   90.00
_cell.angle_gamma   90.00
#
_symmetry.space_group_name_H-M   'P 1'
#
loop_
_entity.id
_entity.type
_entity.pdbx_description
1 polymer ?
#
loop_
_entity_poly.entity_id
_entity_poly.type
_entity_poly.pdbx_seq_one_letter_code
_entity_poly.pdbx_strand_id
1 'polypeptide(L)'
;MRRAPGTDRPPAPTRSIAALCAALLSPGAAALPFVINDDIRGVWNNSVVVAAAVRAKDPDRQLVGFNNAPEYPGARGAVSVNDDGNLNYRKHDLISAPLMYTTDLELRYKGRYGIYGKAQAWYDYAGEQDRVPHGSIANGYVPDQKLNDSDYYDYNQFSGFRVLDLYTYANWDVDTSRLTARLGQQSINWGESLLYTGINGFNPINYSALGRPGVRQDDALVPVNRLYTNLITRNGISIEAFYALDWEESHLPACGTITQVVDASADPGCSAATSAFPLTDRQQFDFAPLPGNPFIIPRVSAKKPGGGGQYGISSRYFVEALDTEFGLYYTNFHATTPVLDVSLCENGWKGCTALDGIALPLQYHKDVQAFAVSAATGVRNVALSAELSRFQDLPVQRNFPELVEGATRNRGIYADRMRATGDGNVFDGSFKADRTQLLLGGQMDLSPTIGLADAALAVEAAGQWVSNLPGTDEERIGRGGNWGAAAVGGVCQPLTQHTQDGCKDNGFATDFVWGYRVFATLTLPRPARGIDLQPLL
;
A
#
# COMPACT_ATOMS: atom_id res chain seq x y z
N MET A 1 -29.59 37.56 29.68
CA MET A 1 -28.69 37.42 28.52
C MET A 1 -27.26 37.61 29.00
N ARG A 2 -26.51 36.56 29.29
CA ARG A 2 -25.08 36.63 29.60
C ARG A 2 -24.37 35.86 28.47
N ARG A 3 -23.44 36.54 27.78
CA ARG A 3 -22.56 35.95 26.77
C ARG A 3 -21.56 35.00 27.43
N ALA A 4 -21.38 33.82 26.87
CA ALA A 4 -20.31 32.91 27.25
C ALA A 4 -18.96 33.42 26.73
N PRO A 5 -17.85 33.22 27.45
CA PRO A 5 -16.52 33.64 27.02
C PRO A 5 -15.99 32.75 25.89
N GLY A 6 -15.50 33.42 24.85
CA GLY A 6 -14.79 32.78 23.74
C GLY A 6 -13.48 32.15 24.23
N THR A 7 -13.24 30.93 23.83
CA THR A 7 -11.97 30.25 24.02
C THR A 7 -10.99 30.74 22.96
N ASP A 8 -10.11 31.67 23.35
CA ASP A 8 -8.92 32.01 22.57
C ASP A 8 -7.97 30.82 22.55
N ARG A 9 -7.79 30.22 21.40
CA ARG A 9 -6.71 29.25 21.17
C ARG A 9 -5.39 30.01 21.05
N PRO A 10 -4.31 29.56 21.69
CA PRO A 10 -2.99 30.15 21.45
C PRO A 10 -2.54 29.85 20.01
N PRO A 11 -1.86 30.80 19.34
CA PRO A 11 -1.37 30.60 17.99
C PRO A 11 -0.31 29.50 17.98
N ALA A 12 -0.42 28.59 17.03
CA ALA A 12 0.56 27.53 16.79
C ALA A 12 1.97 28.12 16.56
N PRO A 13 3.03 27.45 17.01
CA PRO A 13 4.40 27.95 16.91
C PRO A 13 4.94 27.86 15.49
N THR A 14 4.65 28.86 14.66
CA THR A 14 5.15 29.01 13.27
C THR A 14 6.65 29.29 13.18
N ARG A 15 7.38 29.39 14.29
CA ARG A 15 8.81 29.76 14.30
C ARG A 15 9.80 28.61 14.34
N SER A 16 9.38 27.37 14.55
CA SER A 16 10.30 26.24 14.75
C SER A 16 10.66 25.49 13.45
N ILE A 17 9.84 25.52 12.43
CA ILE A 17 10.09 24.78 11.17
C ILE A 17 11.20 25.43 10.35
N ALA A 18 11.29 26.77 10.31
CA ALA A 18 12.35 27.47 9.58
C ALA A 18 13.74 27.28 10.21
N ALA A 19 13.83 27.01 11.52
CA ALA A 19 15.07 26.77 12.21
C ALA A 19 15.59 25.32 12.03
N LEU A 20 14.69 24.35 11.85
CA LEU A 20 15.06 22.96 11.59
C LEU A 20 15.58 22.75 10.17
N CYS A 21 15.02 23.45 9.19
CA CYS A 21 15.49 23.43 7.80
C CYS A 21 16.89 24.04 7.61
N ALA A 22 17.31 24.96 8.48
CA ALA A 22 18.61 25.64 8.37
C ALA A 22 19.79 24.84 8.95
N ALA A 23 19.52 23.84 9.78
CA ALA A 23 20.58 23.07 10.47
C ALA A 23 21.03 21.79 9.74
N LEU A 24 20.36 21.39 8.64
CA LEU A 24 20.59 20.13 7.92
C LEU A 24 21.14 20.32 6.50
N LEU A 25 21.93 21.36 6.27
CA LEU A 25 22.67 21.57 5.03
C LEU A 25 23.89 20.62 4.98
N SER A 26 23.64 19.35 4.76
CA SER A 26 24.69 18.37 4.45
C SER A 26 24.86 18.22 2.94
N PRO A 27 26.09 17.96 2.44
CA PRO A 27 26.38 17.87 1.02
C PRO A 27 25.56 16.72 0.39
N GLY A 28 25.03 16.98 -0.81
CA GLY A 28 24.16 16.10 -1.58
C GLY A 28 24.66 14.66 -1.74
N ALA A 29 23.77 13.80 -2.20
CA ALA A 29 24.04 12.40 -2.50
C ALA A 29 25.36 12.25 -3.28
N ALA A 30 26.38 11.67 -2.65
CA ALA A 30 27.67 11.42 -3.26
C ALA A 30 27.94 9.92 -3.23
N ALA A 31 28.08 9.32 -4.41
CA ALA A 31 28.69 8.01 -4.54
C ALA A 31 30.17 8.14 -4.17
N LEU A 32 30.60 7.47 -3.13
CA LEU A 32 31.97 7.44 -2.67
C LEU A 32 32.60 6.10 -3.06
N PRO A 33 33.24 5.99 -4.24
CA PRO A 33 34.05 4.82 -4.56
C PRO A 33 35.28 4.79 -3.67
N PHE A 34 35.61 3.63 -3.13
CA PHE A 34 36.81 3.44 -2.34
C PHE A 34 37.51 2.11 -2.65
N VAL A 35 38.78 2.04 -2.39
CA VAL A 35 39.62 0.86 -2.58
C VAL A 35 40.23 0.50 -1.23
N ILE A 36 39.97 -0.73 -0.76
CA ILE A 36 40.58 -1.26 0.46
C ILE A 36 41.97 -1.85 0.12
N ASN A 37 42.01 -2.63 -0.97
CA ASN A 37 43.23 -3.18 -1.54
C ASN A 37 42.99 -3.57 -3.02
N ASP A 38 43.97 -4.18 -3.68
CA ASP A 38 43.88 -4.56 -5.10
C ASP A 38 42.68 -5.50 -5.39
N ASP A 39 42.30 -6.32 -4.43
CA ASP A 39 41.21 -7.30 -4.56
C ASP A 39 39.84 -6.77 -4.12
N ILE A 40 39.81 -5.77 -3.24
CA ILE A 40 38.54 -5.30 -2.61
C ILE A 40 38.31 -3.83 -2.96
N ARG A 41 37.19 -3.59 -3.63
CA ARG A 41 36.68 -2.26 -3.97
C ARG A 41 35.23 -2.10 -3.46
N GLY A 42 34.89 -0.88 -3.10
CA GLY A 42 33.54 -0.58 -2.63
C GLY A 42 32.96 0.69 -3.23
N VAL A 43 31.63 0.80 -3.16
CA VAL A 43 30.88 2.02 -3.44
C VAL A 43 29.93 2.23 -2.28
N TRP A 44 29.94 3.42 -1.72
CA TRP A 44 29.08 3.81 -0.61
C TRP A 44 28.28 5.04 -1.01
N ASN A 45 26.95 4.90 -1.04
CA ASN A 45 26.02 5.97 -1.36
C ASN A 45 25.22 6.37 -0.11
N ASN A 46 24.93 7.66 -0.01
CA ASN A 46 24.17 8.22 1.07
C ASN A 46 23.21 9.27 0.53
N SER A 47 21.99 9.30 1.05
CA SER A 47 21.03 10.35 0.75
C SER A 47 20.25 10.77 1.98
N VAL A 48 19.93 12.05 2.08
CA VAL A 48 19.05 12.62 3.09
C VAL A 48 17.90 13.30 2.37
N VAL A 49 16.69 13.00 2.81
CA VAL A 49 15.46 13.61 2.28
C VAL A 49 14.70 14.26 3.44
N VAL A 50 14.30 15.50 3.25
CA VAL A 50 13.38 16.23 4.14
C VAL A 50 12.18 16.61 3.30
N ALA A 51 10.99 16.22 3.74
CA ALA A 51 9.76 16.50 3.02
C ALA A 51 8.63 16.89 3.98
N ALA A 52 7.54 17.41 3.45
CA ALA A 52 6.33 17.69 4.22
C ALA A 52 5.09 17.56 3.33
N ALA A 53 4.01 17.07 3.91
CA ALA A 53 2.69 17.02 3.28
C ALA A 53 1.65 17.69 4.16
N VAL A 54 0.79 18.51 3.55
CA VAL A 54 -0.29 19.25 4.21
C VAL A 54 -1.61 18.92 3.52
N ARG A 55 -2.67 18.71 4.29
CA ARG A 55 -4.00 18.45 3.72
C ARG A 55 -4.57 19.68 3.04
N ALA A 56 -4.86 19.58 1.75
CA ALA A 56 -5.33 20.72 0.95
C ALA A 56 -6.82 21.03 1.14
N LYS A 57 -7.64 20.04 1.50
CA LYS A 57 -9.10 20.15 1.64
C LYS A 57 -9.61 19.38 2.85
N ASP A 58 -10.71 19.85 3.45
CA ASP A 58 -11.44 19.05 4.42
C ASP A 58 -11.94 17.73 3.80
N PRO A 59 -12.14 16.66 4.61
CA PRO A 59 -12.73 15.42 4.12
C PRO A 59 -14.11 15.65 3.50
N ASP A 60 -14.40 14.93 2.43
CA ASP A 60 -15.78 14.86 1.96
C ASP A 60 -16.65 14.18 3.03
N ARG A 61 -17.85 14.71 3.23
CA ARG A 61 -18.81 14.18 4.21
C ARG A 61 -19.19 12.71 3.96
N GLN A 62 -19.04 12.23 2.73
CA GLN A 62 -19.26 10.83 2.36
C GLN A 62 -18.15 9.91 2.88
N LEU A 63 -16.96 10.44 3.15
CA LEU A 63 -15.81 9.69 3.66
C LEU A 63 -15.80 9.55 5.19
N VAL A 64 -16.81 10.08 5.88
CA VAL A 64 -16.97 9.99 7.32
C VAL A 64 -18.30 9.32 7.63
N GLY A 65 -18.29 8.32 8.49
CA GLY A 65 -19.46 7.57 8.90
C GLY A 65 -20.52 8.47 9.54
N PHE A 66 -21.79 8.25 9.18
CA PHE A 66 -22.89 9.08 9.68
C PHE A 66 -23.08 8.99 11.22
N ASN A 67 -22.63 7.91 11.86
CA ASN A 67 -22.57 7.79 13.30
C ASN A 67 -21.60 8.79 13.95
N ASN A 68 -20.55 9.21 13.24
CA ASN A 68 -19.60 10.23 13.67
C ASN A 68 -20.06 11.67 13.32
N ALA A 69 -21.32 11.88 12.91
CA ALA A 69 -21.86 13.23 12.69
C ALA A 69 -21.77 14.20 13.89
N PRO A 70 -21.78 13.75 15.16
CA PRO A 70 -21.50 14.61 16.30
C PRO A 70 -20.09 15.24 16.26
N GLU A 71 -19.10 14.55 15.71
CA GLU A 71 -17.71 15.01 15.58
C GLU A 71 -17.46 15.70 14.23
N TYR A 72 -18.16 15.27 13.18
CA TYR A 72 -18.08 15.88 11.85
C TYR A 72 -19.48 16.18 11.27
N PRO A 73 -20.04 17.37 11.53
CA PRO A 73 -21.40 17.72 11.14
C PRO A 73 -21.69 17.51 9.66
N GLY A 74 -22.72 16.72 9.38
CA GLY A 74 -23.15 16.36 8.03
C GLY A 74 -22.42 15.16 7.44
N ALA A 75 -21.67 14.40 8.24
CA ALA A 75 -21.17 13.08 7.87
C ALA A 75 -22.33 12.17 7.39
N ARG A 76 -22.09 11.41 6.33
CA ARG A 76 -23.11 10.59 5.65
C ARG A 76 -22.59 9.29 5.04
N GLY A 77 -21.36 8.90 5.39
CA GLY A 77 -20.81 7.60 5.04
C GLY A 77 -21.62 6.47 5.68
N ALA A 78 -21.73 5.32 5.02
CA ALA A 78 -22.51 4.19 5.52
C ALA A 78 -21.92 3.55 6.78
N VAL A 79 -20.60 3.56 6.89
CA VAL A 79 -19.87 2.93 7.98
C VAL A 79 -18.74 3.86 8.44
N SER A 80 -18.31 3.69 9.69
CA SER A 80 -17.16 4.39 10.29
C SER A 80 -15.87 3.56 10.31
N VAL A 81 -15.88 2.36 9.75
CA VAL A 81 -14.74 1.43 9.79
C VAL A 81 -13.53 1.85 8.94
N ASN A 82 -13.53 3.04 8.39
CA ASN A 82 -12.46 3.56 7.53
C ASN A 82 -12.36 5.09 7.53
N ASP A 83 -12.82 5.76 8.58
CA ASP A 83 -12.89 7.23 8.62
C ASP A 83 -11.96 7.90 9.66
N ASP A 84 -11.29 7.14 10.53
CA ASP A 84 -10.38 7.66 11.56
C ASP A 84 -9.36 8.65 10.97
N GLY A 85 -8.69 8.31 9.87
CA GLY A 85 -7.74 9.19 9.20
C GLY A 85 -8.39 10.45 8.64
N ASN A 86 -9.65 10.39 8.21
CA ASN A 86 -10.40 11.56 7.79
C ASN A 86 -10.81 12.45 8.96
N LEU A 87 -11.10 11.87 10.10
CA LEU A 87 -11.45 12.57 11.33
C LEU A 87 -10.22 13.20 12.00
N ASN A 88 -9.05 12.60 11.83
CA ASN A 88 -7.81 13.06 12.44
C ASN A 88 -7.18 14.27 11.75
N TYR A 89 -7.41 14.47 10.46
CA TYR A 89 -6.77 15.55 9.70
C TYR A 89 -7.79 16.47 9.04
N ARG A 90 -7.68 17.76 9.26
CA ARG A 90 -8.48 18.82 8.64
C ARG A 90 -7.68 19.53 7.56
N LYS A 91 -8.34 20.39 6.81
CA LYS A 91 -7.67 21.27 5.86
C LYS A 91 -6.57 22.07 6.56
N HIS A 92 -5.38 22.10 5.95
CA HIS A 92 -4.16 22.75 6.39
C HIS A 92 -3.42 22.07 7.55
N ASP A 93 -3.90 20.91 8.03
CA ASP A 93 -3.14 20.13 8.99
C ASP A 93 -1.91 19.50 8.31
N LEU A 94 -0.81 19.45 9.06
CA LEU A 94 0.39 18.73 8.67
C LEU A 94 0.11 17.23 8.76
N ILE A 95 0.24 16.53 7.65
CA ILE A 95 -0.04 15.09 7.57
C ILE A 95 1.21 14.27 7.92
N SER A 96 2.34 14.72 7.39
CA SER A 96 3.62 14.03 7.50
C SER A 96 4.76 15.03 7.26
N ALA A 97 5.83 14.92 8.03
CA ALA A 97 7.03 15.75 7.89
C ALA A 97 8.29 14.92 8.17
N PRO A 98 8.64 13.98 7.26
CA PRO A 98 9.72 13.05 7.49
C PRO A 98 11.11 13.67 7.20
N LEU A 99 12.05 13.31 8.05
CA LEU A 99 13.48 13.30 7.79
C LEU A 99 13.88 11.85 7.54
N MET A 100 14.42 11.55 6.36
CA MET A 100 14.84 10.20 5.97
C MET A 100 16.31 10.17 5.60
N TYR A 101 17.03 9.17 6.08
CA TYR A 101 18.40 8.87 5.69
C TYR A 101 18.46 7.49 5.08
N THR A 102 18.92 7.41 3.83
CA THR A 102 19.11 6.14 3.11
C THR A 102 20.59 5.97 2.79
N THR A 103 21.10 4.79 3.07
CA THR A 103 22.51 4.43 2.78
C THR A 103 22.54 3.07 2.07
N ASP A 104 23.42 2.92 1.08
CA ASP A 104 23.75 1.64 0.50
C ASP A 104 25.24 1.47 0.33
N LEU A 105 25.69 0.24 0.53
CA LEU A 105 27.08 -0.17 0.44
C LEU A 105 27.21 -1.41 -0.43
N GLU A 106 28.04 -1.32 -1.45
CA GLU A 106 28.48 -2.47 -2.23
C GLU A 106 29.97 -2.73 -2.00
N LEU A 107 30.34 -3.95 -1.63
CA LEU A 107 31.72 -4.43 -1.57
C LEU A 107 31.92 -5.53 -2.61
N ARG A 108 32.95 -5.38 -3.43
CA ARG A 108 33.32 -6.33 -4.50
C ARG A 108 34.69 -6.94 -4.23
N TYR A 109 34.77 -8.26 -4.27
CA TYR A 109 36.00 -9.02 -4.15
C TYR A 109 36.38 -9.60 -5.51
N LYS A 110 37.58 -9.23 -5.99
CA LYS A 110 38.15 -9.64 -7.29
C LYS A 110 37.23 -9.41 -8.48
N GLY A 111 36.27 -8.45 -8.37
CA GLY A 111 35.29 -8.16 -9.39
C GLY A 111 34.25 -9.28 -9.65
N ARG A 112 34.33 -10.39 -8.92
CA ARG A 112 33.51 -11.59 -9.13
C ARG A 112 32.49 -11.83 -8.02
N TYR A 113 32.86 -11.65 -6.79
CA TYR A 113 32.00 -11.86 -5.62
C TYR A 113 31.69 -10.51 -4.96
N GLY A 114 30.55 -10.40 -4.33
CA GLY A 114 30.25 -9.18 -3.59
C GLY A 114 29.15 -9.35 -2.56
N ILE A 115 29.02 -8.29 -1.76
CA ILE A 115 27.93 -8.09 -0.81
C ILE A 115 27.34 -6.73 -1.11
N TYR A 116 26.03 -6.65 -1.14
CA TYR A 116 25.26 -5.41 -1.22
C TYR A 116 24.33 -5.30 -0.01
N GLY A 117 24.29 -4.14 0.58
CA GLY A 117 23.38 -3.80 1.66
C GLY A 117 22.83 -2.39 1.49
N LYS A 118 21.51 -2.23 1.68
CA LYS A 118 20.79 -0.96 1.65
C LYS A 118 19.92 -0.85 2.89
N ALA A 119 19.97 0.31 3.56
CA ALA A 119 19.20 0.56 4.77
C ALA A 119 18.64 1.98 4.77
N GLN A 120 17.55 2.19 5.50
CA GLN A 120 16.90 3.48 5.67
C GLN A 120 16.50 3.70 7.13
N ALA A 121 16.76 4.91 7.63
CA ALA A 121 16.23 5.42 8.89
C ALA A 121 15.31 6.61 8.61
N TRP A 122 14.28 6.79 9.44
CA TRP A 122 13.36 7.93 9.30
C TRP A 122 12.86 8.41 10.66
N TYR A 123 12.43 9.67 10.67
CA TYR A 123 11.71 10.31 11.76
C TYR A 123 10.66 11.23 11.17
N ASP A 124 9.38 10.92 11.36
CA ASP A 124 8.27 11.76 10.90
C ASP A 124 7.82 12.67 12.03
N TYR A 125 8.18 13.95 11.94
CA TYR A 125 7.88 14.94 12.99
C TYR A 125 6.37 15.05 13.24
N ALA A 126 5.52 15.03 12.21
CA ALA A 126 4.07 15.17 12.38
C ALA A 126 3.50 13.97 13.16
N GLY A 127 3.83 12.74 12.75
CA GLY A 127 3.38 11.54 13.46
C GLY A 127 3.87 11.47 14.89
N GLU A 128 5.13 11.84 15.15
CA GLU A 128 5.75 11.77 16.46
C GLU A 128 5.32 12.88 17.42
N GLN A 129 4.96 14.06 16.94
CA GLN A 129 4.75 15.22 17.81
C GLN A 129 3.32 15.76 17.80
N ASP A 130 2.60 15.65 16.68
CA ASP A 130 1.30 16.27 16.56
C ASP A 130 0.20 15.42 17.25
N ARG A 131 -0.82 16.11 17.72
CA ARG A 131 -1.99 15.52 18.36
C ARG A 131 -3.14 15.50 17.37
N VAL A 132 -3.91 14.42 17.37
CA VAL A 132 -5.06 14.26 16.50
C VAL A 132 -6.37 14.43 17.28
N PRO A 133 -7.42 15.01 16.67
CA PRO A 133 -8.66 15.33 17.38
C PRO A 133 -9.54 14.10 17.67
N HIS A 134 -9.44 13.02 16.88
CA HIS A 134 -10.29 11.83 17.00
C HIS A 134 -9.54 10.64 17.61
N GLY A 135 -8.39 10.30 17.06
CA GLY A 135 -7.63 9.11 17.42
C GLY A 135 -7.89 7.91 16.51
N SER A 136 -7.73 6.73 17.06
CA SER A 136 -8.01 5.44 16.47
C SER A 136 -8.12 4.36 17.54
N ILE A 137 -8.41 3.12 17.15
CA ILE A 137 -8.40 1.97 18.09
C ILE A 137 -7.05 1.85 18.80
N ALA A 138 -5.93 2.19 18.16
CA ALA A 138 -4.58 2.07 18.72
C ALA A 138 -4.32 3.02 19.91
N ASN A 139 -5.01 4.16 19.98
CA ASN A 139 -4.92 5.08 21.13
C ASN A 139 -6.21 5.15 21.96
N GLY A 140 -7.14 4.20 21.75
CA GLY A 140 -8.42 4.13 22.45
C GLY A 140 -9.36 5.29 22.13
N TYR A 141 -9.29 5.89 20.96
CA TYR A 141 -10.09 7.05 20.55
C TYR A 141 -10.00 8.25 21.49
N VAL A 142 -8.86 8.40 22.20
CA VAL A 142 -8.63 9.53 23.10
C VAL A 142 -8.37 10.79 22.29
N PRO A 143 -9.22 11.84 22.40
CA PRO A 143 -9.08 13.05 21.61
C PRO A 143 -7.87 13.89 22.04
N ASP A 144 -7.35 14.68 21.11
CA ASP A 144 -6.23 15.60 21.35
C ASP A 144 -4.99 14.90 21.92
N GLN A 145 -4.75 13.66 21.50
CA GLN A 145 -3.58 12.86 21.83
C GLN A 145 -2.80 12.50 20.56
N LYS A 146 -1.54 12.12 20.73
CA LYS A 146 -0.75 11.53 19.65
C LYS A 146 -1.34 10.17 19.27
N LEU A 147 -1.23 9.79 18.02
CA LEU A 147 -1.45 8.40 17.63
C LEU A 147 -0.40 7.54 18.32
N ASN A 148 -0.82 6.39 18.83
CA ASN A 148 0.10 5.41 19.41
C ASN A 148 0.53 4.42 18.33
N ASP A 149 1.79 4.49 17.93
CA ASP A 149 2.37 3.64 16.89
C ASP A 149 3.21 2.47 17.44
N SER A 150 3.24 2.28 18.78
CA SER A 150 4.07 1.24 19.41
C SER A 150 3.77 -0.19 18.94
N ASP A 151 2.51 -0.44 18.56
CA ASP A 151 2.04 -1.73 18.10
C ASP A 151 1.90 -1.80 16.57
N TYR A 152 2.26 -0.73 15.84
CA TYR A 152 2.29 -0.75 14.39
C TYR A 152 3.43 -1.64 13.87
N TYR A 153 3.33 -2.10 12.63
CA TYR A 153 4.50 -2.66 11.97
C TYR A 153 5.70 -1.72 12.10
N ASP A 154 6.89 -2.25 12.35
CA ASP A 154 8.12 -1.46 12.47
C ASP A 154 8.26 -0.43 11.33
N TYR A 155 7.84 -0.80 10.13
CA TYR A 155 7.89 0.07 8.95
C TYR A 155 6.76 1.10 8.88
N ASN A 156 5.71 0.96 9.68
CA ASN A 156 4.58 1.90 9.76
C ASN A 156 4.74 2.90 10.91
N GLN A 157 5.67 2.64 11.84
CA GLN A 157 5.97 3.56 12.92
C GLN A 157 6.46 4.92 12.39
N PHE A 158 6.21 5.96 13.15
CA PHE A 158 6.57 7.32 12.75
C PHE A 158 8.08 7.57 12.80
N SER A 159 8.82 6.75 13.52
CA SER A 159 10.28 6.74 13.48
C SER A 159 10.81 5.30 13.47
N GLY A 160 11.94 5.07 12.81
CA GLY A 160 12.47 3.72 12.75
C GLY A 160 13.69 3.57 11.85
N PHE A 161 14.08 2.31 11.73
CA PHE A 161 15.16 1.85 10.88
C PHE A 161 14.75 0.54 10.19
N ARG A 162 15.14 0.38 8.93
CA ARG A 162 14.92 -0.87 8.20
C ARG A 162 16.09 -1.20 7.27
N VAL A 163 16.29 -2.48 7.05
CA VAL A 163 17.12 -2.99 5.96
C VAL A 163 16.23 -3.15 4.73
N LEU A 164 16.57 -2.51 3.62
CA LEU A 164 15.88 -2.59 2.34
C LEU A 164 16.35 -3.79 1.52
N ASP A 165 17.66 -3.92 1.33
CA ASP A 165 18.27 -5.06 0.66
C ASP A 165 19.49 -5.52 1.43
N LEU A 166 19.73 -6.83 1.46
CA LEU A 166 20.94 -7.42 2.01
C LEU A 166 21.18 -8.78 1.36
N TYR A 167 22.11 -8.83 0.39
CA TYR A 167 22.40 -10.06 -0.32
C TYR A 167 23.88 -10.20 -0.68
N THR A 168 24.32 -11.42 -0.85
CA THR A 168 25.60 -11.75 -1.48
C THR A 168 25.37 -12.09 -2.94
N TYR A 169 26.39 -11.87 -3.77
CA TYR A 169 26.32 -12.24 -5.17
C TYR A 169 27.65 -12.79 -5.69
N ALA A 170 27.53 -13.55 -6.78
CA ALA A 170 28.67 -14.05 -7.53
C ALA A 170 28.40 -13.99 -9.03
N ASN A 171 29.44 -13.70 -9.79
CA ASN A 171 29.42 -13.64 -11.24
C ASN A 171 30.40 -14.68 -11.81
N TRP A 172 29.97 -15.45 -12.79
CA TRP A 172 30.79 -16.42 -13.49
C TRP A 172 30.67 -16.18 -14.99
N ASP A 173 31.80 -16.22 -15.66
CA ASP A 173 31.82 -16.30 -17.11
C ASP A 173 31.82 -17.78 -17.49
N VAL A 174 30.77 -18.20 -18.20
CA VAL A 174 30.55 -19.59 -18.66
C VAL A 174 30.62 -19.55 -20.18
N ASP A 175 31.78 -19.89 -20.72
CA ASP A 175 32.13 -19.74 -22.13
C ASP A 175 31.93 -18.27 -22.56
N THR A 176 30.96 -18.02 -23.45
CA THR A 176 30.64 -16.67 -23.96
C THR A 176 29.42 -16.04 -23.25
N SER A 177 28.94 -16.68 -22.21
CA SER A 177 27.77 -16.28 -21.43
C SER A 177 28.19 -15.82 -20.04
N ARG A 178 27.37 -14.99 -19.40
CA ARG A 178 27.61 -14.52 -18.03
C ARG A 178 26.46 -14.96 -17.12
N LEU A 179 26.79 -15.70 -16.05
CA LEU A 179 25.86 -16.09 -15.02
C LEU A 179 26.10 -15.25 -13.76
N THR A 180 25.06 -14.62 -13.26
CA THR A 180 25.01 -13.97 -11.95
C THR A 180 24.07 -14.74 -11.04
N ALA A 181 24.47 -15.00 -9.81
CA ALA A 181 23.58 -15.48 -8.77
C ALA A 181 23.61 -14.55 -7.56
N ARG A 182 22.45 -14.35 -6.92
CA ARG A 182 22.27 -13.57 -5.69
C ARG A 182 21.54 -14.43 -4.66
N LEU A 183 21.94 -14.28 -3.40
CA LEU A 183 21.30 -14.98 -2.28
C LEU A 183 21.15 -14.00 -1.11
N GLY A 184 19.94 -13.84 -0.62
CA GLY A 184 19.60 -12.98 0.50
C GLY A 184 18.35 -12.16 0.28
N GLN A 185 18.16 -11.17 1.13
CA GLN A 185 17.01 -10.28 1.16
C GLN A 185 17.09 -9.28 0.01
N GLN A 186 16.16 -9.35 -0.93
CA GLN A 186 16.17 -8.53 -2.14
C GLN A 186 14.79 -8.39 -2.77
N SER A 187 14.58 -7.27 -3.45
CA SER A 187 13.44 -7.05 -4.35
C SER A 187 13.85 -7.35 -5.79
N ILE A 188 12.92 -7.90 -6.58
CA ILE A 188 13.13 -8.22 -8.00
C ILE A 188 12.09 -7.44 -8.79
N ASN A 189 12.54 -6.60 -9.71
CA ASN A 189 11.64 -5.82 -10.56
C ASN A 189 11.60 -6.40 -11.96
N TRP A 190 10.44 -6.93 -12.35
CA TRP A 190 10.15 -7.47 -13.66
C TRP A 190 9.05 -6.67 -14.35
N GLY A 191 9.03 -6.74 -15.69
CA GLY A 191 8.04 -6.04 -16.51
C GLY A 191 8.39 -4.58 -16.75
N GLU A 192 7.42 -3.86 -17.32
CA GLU A 192 7.59 -2.49 -17.80
C GLU A 192 6.61 -1.52 -17.14
N SER A 193 6.01 -1.90 -16.04
CA SER A 193 5.08 -1.03 -15.30
C SER A 193 5.81 0.15 -14.67
N LEU A 194 5.25 1.34 -14.82
CA LEU A 194 5.80 2.61 -14.30
C LEU A 194 5.07 3.08 -13.04
N LEU A 195 3.75 3.19 -13.09
CA LEU A 195 2.91 3.81 -12.06
C LEU A 195 1.80 2.88 -11.55
N TYR A 196 1.51 1.80 -12.26
CA TYR A 196 0.62 0.73 -11.85
C TYR A 196 1.42 -0.51 -11.47
N THR A 197 0.81 -1.42 -10.75
CA THR A 197 1.40 -2.73 -10.48
C THR A 197 1.15 -3.65 -11.67
N GLY A 198 2.21 -4.10 -12.31
CA GLY A 198 2.21 -5.06 -13.40
C GLY A 198 2.56 -6.48 -12.93
N ILE A 199 3.33 -7.21 -13.76
CA ILE A 199 3.82 -8.56 -13.44
C ILE A 199 4.65 -8.59 -12.15
N ASN A 200 5.26 -7.47 -11.75
CA ASN A 200 6.03 -7.31 -10.50
C ASN A 200 5.17 -7.34 -9.22
N GLY A 201 3.85 -7.55 -9.33
CA GLY A 201 2.91 -7.64 -8.20
C GLY A 201 3.16 -8.79 -7.23
N PHE A 202 4.15 -9.64 -7.48
CA PHE A 202 4.63 -10.65 -6.53
C PHE A 202 5.53 -10.08 -5.42
N ASN A 203 5.94 -8.82 -5.51
CA ASN A 203 6.69 -8.18 -4.44
C ASN A 203 5.74 -7.58 -3.40
N PRO A 204 6.00 -7.79 -2.10
CA PRO A 204 5.28 -7.09 -1.05
C PRO A 204 5.61 -5.59 -1.07
N ILE A 205 4.63 -4.77 -0.69
CA ILE A 205 4.74 -3.31 -0.70
C ILE A 205 4.45 -2.76 0.69
N ASN A 206 5.27 -1.82 1.13
CA ASN A 206 4.96 -0.98 2.28
C ASN A 206 4.17 0.24 1.81
N TYR A 207 2.84 0.16 1.93
CA TYR A 207 1.93 1.22 1.51
C TYR A 207 2.04 2.49 2.37
N SER A 208 2.39 2.36 3.65
CA SER A 208 2.65 3.51 4.51
C SER A 208 3.89 4.28 4.06
N ALA A 209 4.97 3.57 3.70
CA ALA A 209 6.15 4.20 3.15
C ALA A 209 5.84 4.87 1.81
N LEU A 210 5.07 4.22 0.93
CA LEU A 210 4.67 4.78 -0.36
C LEU A 210 3.85 6.08 -0.20
N GLY A 211 3.06 6.19 0.86
CA GLY A 211 2.31 7.40 1.21
C GLY A 211 3.14 8.50 1.89
N ARG A 212 4.38 8.21 2.28
CA ARG A 212 5.25 9.18 2.96
C ARG A 212 5.91 10.10 1.94
N PRO A 213 5.82 11.44 2.07
CA PRO A 213 6.38 12.36 1.09
C PRO A 213 7.89 12.19 0.96
N GLY A 214 8.39 12.20 -0.27
CA GLY A 214 9.81 12.07 -0.59
C GLY A 214 10.36 10.64 -0.62
N VAL A 215 9.54 9.61 -0.36
CA VAL A 215 9.96 8.21 -0.53
C VAL A 215 10.03 7.85 -2.01
N ARG A 216 11.09 7.17 -2.40
CA ARG A 216 11.20 6.59 -3.74
C ARG A 216 10.35 5.31 -3.81
N GLN A 217 9.75 5.06 -4.96
CA GLN A 217 8.90 3.88 -5.15
C GLN A 217 9.65 2.56 -4.87
N ASP A 218 10.91 2.47 -5.27
CA ASP A 218 11.75 1.29 -5.01
C ASP A 218 11.99 1.07 -3.51
N ASP A 219 12.04 2.15 -2.72
CA ASP A 219 12.24 2.08 -1.28
C ASP A 219 10.95 1.67 -0.53
N ALA A 220 9.82 1.63 -1.21
CA ALA A 220 8.57 1.12 -0.65
C ALA A 220 8.39 -0.39 -0.83
N LEU A 221 9.24 -1.07 -1.60
CA LEU A 221 9.22 -2.52 -1.69
C LEU A 221 9.71 -3.15 -0.38
N VAL A 222 9.06 -4.24 0.04
CA VAL A 222 9.52 -5.08 1.16
C VAL A 222 10.33 -6.22 0.58
N PRO A 223 11.65 -6.25 0.84
CA PRO A 223 12.51 -7.28 0.26
C PRO A 223 12.26 -8.64 0.92
N VAL A 224 12.42 -9.70 0.13
CA VAL A 224 12.19 -11.10 0.54
C VAL A 224 13.48 -11.89 0.36
N ASN A 225 13.77 -12.84 1.25
CA ASN A 225 14.90 -13.75 1.08
C ASN A 225 14.68 -14.63 -0.15
N ARG A 226 15.53 -14.47 -1.15
CA ARG A 226 15.42 -15.17 -2.45
C ARG A 226 16.79 -15.65 -2.93
N LEU A 227 16.77 -16.80 -3.59
CA LEU A 227 17.79 -17.16 -4.56
C LEU A 227 17.36 -16.58 -5.91
N TYR A 228 18.21 -15.78 -6.52
CA TYR A 228 18.00 -15.18 -7.84
C TYR A 228 19.18 -15.52 -8.74
N THR A 229 18.91 -15.80 -10.01
CA THR A 229 19.90 -16.01 -11.06
C THR A 229 19.57 -15.23 -12.31
N ASN A 230 20.60 -14.75 -13.01
CA ASN A 230 20.50 -14.14 -14.33
C ASN A 230 21.60 -14.70 -15.23
N LEU A 231 21.22 -15.31 -16.34
CA LEU A 231 22.10 -15.80 -17.39
C LEU A 231 21.94 -14.89 -18.62
N ILE A 232 23.00 -14.17 -18.97
CA ILE A 232 23.09 -13.41 -20.21
C ILE A 232 23.88 -14.24 -21.22
N THR A 233 23.21 -14.68 -22.28
CA THR A 233 23.82 -15.48 -23.35
C THR A 233 24.61 -14.61 -24.32
N ARG A 234 25.47 -15.24 -25.13
CA ARG A 234 26.24 -14.58 -26.20
C ARG A 234 25.35 -13.80 -27.19
N ASN A 235 24.15 -14.30 -27.45
CA ASN A 235 23.22 -13.68 -28.40
C ASN A 235 22.37 -12.56 -27.76
N GLY A 236 22.69 -12.14 -26.54
CA GLY A 236 21.98 -11.06 -25.84
C GLY A 236 20.65 -11.47 -25.20
N ILE A 237 20.32 -12.77 -25.17
CA ILE A 237 19.15 -13.24 -24.42
C ILE A 237 19.50 -13.22 -22.94
N SER A 238 18.70 -12.52 -22.11
CA SER A 238 18.76 -12.58 -20.67
C SER A 238 17.69 -13.55 -20.17
N ILE A 239 18.07 -14.51 -19.32
CA ILE A 239 17.17 -15.43 -18.65
C ILE A 239 17.34 -15.25 -17.15
N GLU A 240 16.27 -14.88 -16.47
CA GLU A 240 16.25 -14.70 -15.02
C GLU A 240 15.35 -15.75 -14.38
N ALA A 241 15.72 -16.18 -13.18
CA ALA A 241 14.89 -17.02 -12.35
C ALA A 241 15.05 -16.67 -10.88
N PHE A 242 13.99 -16.85 -10.11
CA PHE A 242 14.06 -16.76 -8.66
C PHE A 242 13.28 -17.88 -7.96
N TYR A 243 13.71 -18.19 -6.74
CA TYR A 243 12.96 -18.98 -5.78
C TYR A 243 12.98 -18.26 -4.43
N ALA A 244 11.80 -17.98 -3.89
CA ALA A 244 11.68 -17.35 -2.57
C ALA A 244 11.88 -18.40 -1.46
N LEU A 245 12.73 -18.08 -0.50
CA LEU A 245 13.01 -18.91 0.66
C LEU A 245 12.07 -18.59 1.82
N ASP A 246 11.47 -17.41 1.75
CA ASP A 246 10.59 -16.82 2.74
C ASP A 246 9.35 -16.24 2.09
N TRP A 247 8.39 -15.85 2.90
CA TRP A 247 7.23 -15.06 2.48
C TRP A 247 7.08 -13.85 3.40
N GLU A 248 6.85 -12.69 2.81
CA GLU A 248 6.62 -11.43 3.52
C GLU A 248 5.29 -10.83 3.11
N GLU A 249 4.61 -10.18 4.05
CA GLU A 249 3.37 -9.48 3.78
C GLU A 249 3.60 -8.05 3.31
N SER A 250 2.66 -7.52 2.55
CA SER A 250 2.56 -6.08 2.30
C SER A 250 2.10 -5.38 3.57
N HIS A 251 2.75 -4.27 3.93
CA HIS A 251 2.38 -3.49 5.11
C HIS A 251 1.32 -2.47 4.70
N LEU A 252 0.06 -2.75 5.06
CA LEU A 252 -1.05 -1.82 4.85
C LEU A 252 -0.90 -0.62 5.78
N PRO A 253 -1.44 0.56 5.40
CA PRO A 253 -1.38 1.74 6.24
C PRO A 253 -2.02 1.52 7.61
N ALA A 254 -1.40 2.08 8.64
CA ALA A 254 -1.87 1.99 10.01
C ALA A 254 -3.15 2.82 10.21
N CYS A 255 -3.99 2.40 11.14
CA CYS A 255 -5.24 3.08 11.51
C CYS A 255 -4.96 4.48 12.07
N GLY A 256 -5.91 5.39 11.90
CA GLY A 256 -5.77 6.78 12.30
C GLY A 256 -4.90 7.64 11.38
N THR A 257 -4.13 7.05 10.46
CA THR A 257 -3.32 7.80 9.48
C THR A 257 -4.16 8.23 8.27
N ILE A 258 -3.73 9.28 7.57
CA ILE A 258 -4.46 9.81 6.39
C ILE A 258 -4.54 8.79 5.25
N THR A 259 -3.61 7.87 5.17
CA THR A 259 -3.50 6.85 4.11
C THR A 259 -4.22 5.55 4.44
N GLN A 260 -4.84 5.44 5.62
CA GLN A 260 -5.59 4.24 6.00
C GLN A 260 -6.71 3.92 5.01
N VAL A 261 -6.96 2.62 4.83
CA VAL A 261 -8.03 2.10 3.97
C VAL A 261 -9.19 1.56 4.80
N VAL A 262 -8.89 0.95 5.94
CA VAL A 262 -9.84 0.38 6.89
C VAL A 262 -9.24 0.42 8.29
N ASP A 263 -10.07 0.70 9.32
CA ASP A 263 -9.59 0.85 10.70
C ASP A 263 -9.06 -0.47 11.26
N ALA A 264 -9.67 -1.60 10.92
CA ALA A 264 -9.16 -2.94 11.22
C ALA A 264 -8.21 -3.45 10.13
N SER A 265 -7.21 -2.65 9.74
CA SER A 265 -6.22 -3.05 8.72
C SER A 265 -5.33 -4.20 9.21
N ALA A 266 -4.46 -4.74 8.35
CA ALA A 266 -3.53 -5.80 8.73
C ALA A 266 -2.45 -5.34 9.72
N ASP A 267 -2.25 -4.03 9.88
CA ASP A 267 -1.32 -3.49 10.86
C ASP A 267 -1.66 -3.97 12.28
N PRO A 268 -0.70 -4.49 13.06
CA PRO A 268 -0.95 -5.03 14.40
C PRO A 268 -1.65 -4.06 15.35
N GLY A 269 -1.35 -2.76 15.27
CA GLY A 269 -2.00 -1.74 16.09
C GLY A 269 -3.47 -1.51 15.75
N CYS A 270 -3.95 -2.01 14.60
CA CYS A 270 -5.32 -1.86 14.11
C CYS A 270 -6.15 -3.11 14.45
N SER A 271 -6.32 -3.39 15.72
CA SER A 271 -6.77 -4.69 16.25
C SER A 271 -8.28 -4.96 16.13
N ALA A 272 -9.09 -3.99 15.76
CA ALA A 272 -10.54 -4.16 15.72
C ALA A 272 -11.22 -3.08 14.87
N ALA A 273 -12.51 -3.29 14.59
CA ALA A 273 -13.40 -2.31 13.96
C ALA A 273 -14.61 -2.04 14.84
N THR A 274 -15.12 -0.81 14.80
CA THR A 274 -16.39 -0.42 15.40
C THR A 274 -17.56 -0.97 14.59
N SER A 275 -18.69 -1.32 15.21
CA SER A 275 -19.81 -1.99 14.51
C SER A 275 -21.20 -1.46 14.83
N ALA A 276 -21.35 -0.60 15.85
CA ALA A 276 -22.64 -0.24 16.39
C ALA A 276 -23.10 1.16 15.97
N PHE A 277 -24.17 1.21 15.21
CA PHE A 277 -24.95 2.41 14.96
C PHE A 277 -26.07 2.54 16.03
N PRO A 278 -26.37 3.75 16.54
CA PRO A 278 -25.89 5.09 16.14
C PRO A 278 -24.71 5.66 16.94
N LEU A 279 -24.04 4.87 17.72
CA LEU A 279 -22.94 5.33 18.59
C LEU A 279 -21.73 5.77 17.77
N THR A 280 -21.07 6.86 18.17
CA THR A 280 -19.77 7.25 17.60
C THR A 280 -18.70 6.20 17.95
N ASP A 281 -17.58 6.18 17.23
CA ASP A 281 -16.49 5.23 17.49
C ASP A 281 -15.99 5.34 18.94
N ARG A 282 -15.85 6.55 19.45
CA ARG A 282 -15.50 6.78 20.84
C ARG A 282 -16.54 6.23 21.81
N GLN A 283 -17.83 6.49 21.57
CA GLN A 283 -18.90 5.96 22.43
C GLN A 283 -18.93 4.45 22.43
N GLN A 284 -18.67 3.82 21.27
CA GLN A 284 -18.56 2.37 21.17
C GLN A 284 -17.37 1.85 21.97
N PHE A 285 -16.21 2.50 21.89
CA PHE A 285 -15.01 2.11 22.64
C PHE A 285 -15.20 2.30 24.14
N ASP A 286 -15.78 3.41 24.59
CA ASP A 286 -16.01 3.75 25.98
C ASP A 286 -17.08 2.88 26.67
N PHE A 287 -17.88 2.14 25.90
CA PHE A 287 -19.00 1.34 26.44
C PHE A 287 -18.53 0.26 27.40
N ALA A 288 -17.48 -0.47 27.04
CA ALA A 288 -16.84 -1.48 27.90
C ALA A 288 -15.39 -1.72 27.47
N PRO A 289 -14.49 -2.07 28.40
CA PRO A 289 -13.13 -2.43 28.07
C PRO A 289 -13.05 -3.67 27.15
N LEU A 290 -12.07 -3.70 26.25
CA LEU A 290 -11.75 -4.91 25.48
C LEU A 290 -11.12 -5.97 26.42
N PRO A 291 -11.42 -7.27 26.20
CA PRO A 291 -12.19 -7.87 25.13
C PRO A 291 -13.72 -7.93 25.36
N GLY A 292 -14.26 -7.41 26.40
CA GLY A 292 -15.67 -7.54 26.76
C GLY A 292 -16.64 -6.55 26.07
N ASN A 293 -16.23 -5.86 25.02
CA ASN A 293 -17.02 -4.85 24.34
C ASN A 293 -17.87 -5.47 23.20
N PRO A 294 -19.20 -5.43 23.25
CA PRO A 294 -20.06 -6.04 22.22
C PRO A 294 -20.08 -5.27 20.90
N PHE A 295 -19.59 -4.02 20.88
CA PHE A 295 -19.67 -3.12 19.72
C PHE A 295 -18.35 -3.07 18.92
N ILE A 296 -17.31 -3.68 19.43
CA ILE A 296 -16.00 -3.70 18.79
C ILE A 296 -15.73 -5.11 18.25
N ILE A 297 -15.72 -5.25 16.93
CA ILE A 297 -15.45 -6.53 16.26
C ILE A 297 -13.92 -6.73 16.22
N PRO A 298 -13.38 -7.72 16.92
CA PRO A 298 -11.95 -7.92 16.96
C PRO A 298 -11.42 -8.46 15.63
N ARG A 299 -10.27 -7.97 15.22
CA ARG A 299 -9.44 -8.61 14.22
C ARG A 299 -8.66 -9.74 14.89
N VAL A 300 -8.74 -10.93 14.34
CA VAL A 300 -8.05 -12.11 14.88
C VAL A 300 -6.87 -12.51 14.01
N SER A 301 -6.07 -13.45 14.50
CA SER A 301 -4.82 -13.88 13.87
C SER A 301 -4.96 -14.22 12.40
N ALA A 302 -3.99 -13.78 11.60
CA ALA A 302 -3.95 -14.04 10.17
C ALA A 302 -3.55 -15.50 9.86
N LYS A 303 -4.20 -16.08 8.87
CA LYS A 303 -3.75 -17.34 8.25
C LYS A 303 -2.70 -17.00 7.19
N LYS A 304 -1.41 -17.08 7.60
CA LYS A 304 -0.28 -16.78 6.73
C LYS A 304 0.18 -18.01 5.93
N PRO A 305 0.61 -17.85 4.67
CA PRO A 305 1.26 -18.91 3.91
C PRO A 305 2.66 -19.20 4.47
N GLY A 306 3.20 -20.38 4.15
CA GLY A 306 4.63 -20.66 4.36
C GLY A 306 5.48 -20.07 3.24
N GLY A 307 6.81 -20.04 3.42
CA GLY A 307 7.74 -19.47 2.44
C GLY A 307 7.89 -20.26 1.12
N GLY A 308 7.61 -21.56 1.10
CA GLY A 308 7.82 -22.41 -0.07
C GLY A 308 6.76 -22.27 -1.16
N GLY A 309 7.14 -22.60 -2.40
CA GLY A 309 6.20 -22.62 -3.54
C GLY A 309 6.17 -21.33 -4.35
N GLN A 310 7.01 -20.34 -4.02
CA GLN A 310 7.07 -19.07 -4.75
C GLN A 310 8.30 -19.03 -5.65
N TYR A 311 8.09 -18.93 -6.95
CA TYR A 311 9.16 -18.91 -7.93
C TYR A 311 8.72 -18.17 -9.20
N GLY A 312 9.70 -17.82 -10.01
CA GLY A 312 9.44 -17.22 -11.30
C GLY A 312 10.59 -17.41 -12.27
N ILE A 313 10.27 -17.24 -13.53
CA ILE A 313 11.23 -17.23 -14.65
C ILE A 313 10.86 -16.13 -15.62
N SER A 314 11.87 -15.45 -16.15
CA SER A 314 11.70 -14.48 -17.22
C SER A 314 12.75 -14.67 -18.32
N SER A 315 12.43 -14.19 -19.50
CA SER A 315 13.37 -14.09 -20.61
C SER A 315 13.19 -12.75 -21.30
N ARG A 316 14.30 -12.04 -21.55
CA ARG A 316 14.31 -10.76 -22.28
C ARG A 316 15.28 -10.82 -23.45
N TYR A 317 14.88 -10.20 -24.55
CA TYR A 317 15.68 -10.15 -25.77
C TYR A 317 15.49 -8.81 -26.50
N PHE A 318 16.60 -8.15 -26.79
CA PHE A 318 16.60 -6.93 -27.58
C PHE A 318 16.71 -7.23 -29.06
N VAL A 319 15.72 -6.79 -29.84
CA VAL A 319 15.65 -6.94 -31.30
C VAL A 319 16.18 -5.67 -31.96
N GLU A 320 17.43 -5.68 -32.38
CA GLU A 320 18.12 -4.50 -32.98
C GLU A 320 17.34 -3.88 -34.13
N ALA A 321 16.75 -4.70 -35.03
CA ALA A 321 15.99 -4.22 -36.19
C ALA A 321 14.76 -3.40 -35.85
N LEU A 322 14.21 -3.55 -34.61
CA LEU A 322 13.03 -2.85 -34.11
C LEU A 322 13.39 -1.80 -33.04
N ASP A 323 14.65 -1.75 -32.63
CA ASP A 323 15.11 -0.97 -31.47
C ASP A 323 14.22 -1.20 -30.24
N THR A 324 13.87 -2.47 -29.99
CA THR A 324 12.85 -2.86 -29.01
C THR A 324 13.30 -4.08 -28.21
N GLU A 325 13.24 -4.00 -26.87
CA GLU A 325 13.37 -5.14 -25.99
C GLU A 325 11.99 -5.80 -25.77
N PHE A 326 11.92 -7.11 -25.90
CA PHE A 326 10.76 -7.92 -25.61
C PHE A 326 11.01 -8.77 -24.37
N GLY A 327 10.00 -8.91 -23.50
CA GLY A 327 10.03 -9.71 -22.29
C GLY A 327 8.93 -10.75 -22.23
N LEU A 328 9.24 -11.92 -21.64
CA LEU A 328 8.31 -12.99 -21.31
C LEU A 328 8.49 -13.33 -19.83
N TYR A 329 7.39 -13.50 -19.08
CA TYR A 329 7.43 -13.68 -17.65
C TYR A 329 6.41 -14.72 -17.20
N TYR A 330 6.82 -15.50 -16.21
CA TYR A 330 5.92 -16.37 -15.44
C TYR A 330 6.31 -16.31 -13.97
N THR A 331 5.32 -16.25 -13.08
CA THR A 331 5.55 -16.35 -11.65
C THR A 331 4.38 -17.06 -10.95
N ASN A 332 4.71 -17.87 -9.94
CA ASN A 332 3.80 -18.40 -8.94
C ASN A 332 4.17 -17.80 -7.59
N PHE A 333 3.23 -17.15 -6.93
CA PHE A 333 3.48 -16.46 -5.67
C PHE A 333 2.26 -16.54 -4.74
N HIS A 334 2.47 -16.27 -3.46
CA HIS A 334 1.40 -16.14 -2.49
C HIS A 334 1.01 -14.68 -2.38
N ALA A 335 -0.29 -14.39 -2.29
CA ALA A 335 -0.78 -13.03 -2.12
C ALA A 335 -0.13 -12.37 -0.90
N THR A 336 0.40 -11.18 -1.09
CA THR A 336 1.09 -10.41 -0.04
C THR A 336 0.15 -9.45 0.69
N THR A 337 -1.01 -9.16 0.09
CA THR A 337 -2.08 -8.36 0.69
C THR A 337 -3.17 -9.30 1.20
N PRO A 338 -3.62 -9.17 2.45
CA PRO A 338 -4.66 -10.01 3.01
C PRO A 338 -6.04 -9.61 2.52
N VAL A 339 -6.99 -10.53 2.68
CA VAL A 339 -8.42 -10.26 2.66
C VAL A 339 -8.98 -10.44 4.07
N LEU A 340 -10.05 -9.71 4.38
CA LEU A 340 -10.83 -9.85 5.60
C LEU A 340 -11.91 -10.91 5.39
N ASP A 341 -11.81 -12.00 6.15
CA ASP A 341 -12.88 -12.97 6.31
C ASP A 341 -13.82 -12.53 7.44
N VAL A 342 -14.91 -13.24 7.65
CA VAL A 342 -15.82 -13.00 8.77
C VAL A 342 -16.09 -14.31 9.50
N SER A 343 -15.78 -14.38 10.81
CA SER A 343 -16.25 -15.45 11.68
C SER A 343 -17.73 -15.26 11.95
N LEU A 344 -18.51 -16.32 11.77
CA LEU A 344 -19.94 -16.30 12.02
C LEU A 344 -20.20 -16.58 13.51
N CYS A 345 -21.21 -15.93 14.09
CA CYS A 345 -21.56 -16.13 15.49
C CYS A 345 -21.99 -17.58 15.78
N GLU A 346 -21.63 -18.09 16.95
CA GLU A 346 -21.97 -19.45 17.40
C GLU A 346 -23.47 -19.65 17.58
N ASN A 347 -24.22 -18.59 17.91
CA ASN A 347 -25.67 -18.60 18.10
C ASN A 347 -26.44 -18.20 16.83
N GLY A 348 -25.78 -18.21 15.68
CA GLY A 348 -26.32 -17.65 14.45
C GLY A 348 -26.42 -16.13 14.49
N TRP A 349 -27.12 -15.56 13.52
CA TRP A 349 -27.25 -14.11 13.35
C TRP A 349 -28.15 -13.40 14.39
N LYS A 350 -28.89 -14.13 15.22
CA LYS A 350 -29.79 -13.55 16.22
C LYS A 350 -29.01 -12.98 17.40
N GLY A 351 -28.91 -11.65 17.46
CA GLY A 351 -28.18 -10.95 18.47
C GLY A 351 -26.65 -11.07 18.35
N CYS A 352 -26.17 -11.33 17.15
CA CYS A 352 -24.76 -11.49 16.86
C CYS A 352 -23.96 -10.22 17.19
N THR A 353 -23.08 -10.33 18.15
CA THR A 353 -22.15 -9.28 18.60
C THR A 353 -20.73 -9.84 18.71
N ALA A 354 -19.76 -9.01 19.03
CA ALA A 354 -18.39 -9.47 19.31
C ALA A 354 -18.33 -10.48 20.47
N LEU A 355 -19.29 -10.47 21.39
CA LEU A 355 -19.38 -11.44 22.48
C LEU A 355 -19.89 -12.82 22.06
N ASP A 356 -20.54 -12.88 20.90
CA ASP A 356 -21.11 -14.10 20.31
C ASP A 356 -20.17 -14.75 19.29
N GLY A 357 -18.94 -14.26 19.18
CA GLY A 357 -17.87 -14.85 18.36
C GLY A 357 -17.68 -14.24 16.98
N ILE A 358 -18.41 -13.15 16.62
CA ILE A 358 -18.07 -12.44 15.37
C ILE A 358 -16.66 -11.85 15.46
N ALA A 359 -15.85 -12.10 14.44
CA ALA A 359 -14.48 -11.60 14.34
C ALA A 359 -14.08 -11.40 12.88
N LEU A 360 -12.98 -10.73 12.65
CA LEU A 360 -12.39 -10.46 11.33
C LEU A 360 -11.06 -11.20 11.19
N PRO A 361 -11.05 -12.48 10.76
CA PRO A 361 -9.83 -13.18 10.40
C PRO A 361 -9.21 -12.55 9.16
N LEU A 362 -7.87 -12.48 9.11
CA LEU A 362 -7.13 -12.14 7.91
C LEU A 362 -6.69 -13.42 7.20
N GLN A 363 -6.81 -13.45 5.88
CA GLN A 363 -6.36 -14.56 5.06
C GLN A 363 -5.44 -14.08 3.93
N TYR A 364 -4.29 -14.76 3.78
CA TYR A 364 -3.39 -14.61 2.65
C TYR A 364 -3.51 -15.85 1.76
N HIS A 365 -3.95 -15.66 0.52
CA HIS A 365 -4.14 -16.75 -0.43
C HIS A 365 -2.81 -17.22 -1.02
N LYS A 366 -2.75 -18.53 -1.33
CA LYS A 366 -1.58 -19.14 -1.95
C LYS A 366 -1.77 -19.30 -3.45
N ASP A 367 -0.64 -19.46 -4.14
CA ASP A 367 -0.54 -19.97 -5.50
C ASP A 367 -1.27 -19.13 -6.55
N VAL A 368 -1.14 -17.79 -6.45
CA VAL A 368 -1.53 -16.88 -7.52
C VAL A 368 -0.53 -17.04 -8.66
N GLN A 369 -1.02 -17.36 -9.86
CA GLN A 369 -0.20 -17.50 -11.04
C GLN A 369 -0.29 -16.24 -11.91
N ALA A 370 0.85 -15.78 -12.41
CA ALA A 370 0.89 -14.65 -13.31
C ALA A 370 1.79 -14.91 -14.52
N PHE A 371 1.31 -14.49 -15.68
CA PHE A 371 2.01 -14.53 -16.97
C PHE A 371 2.04 -13.12 -17.55
N ALA A 372 3.14 -12.75 -18.18
CA ALA A 372 3.17 -11.48 -18.91
C ALA A 372 4.07 -11.53 -20.14
N VAL A 373 3.75 -10.63 -21.07
CA VAL A 373 4.62 -10.25 -22.18
C VAL A 373 4.82 -8.74 -22.12
N SER A 374 6.02 -8.26 -22.46
CA SER A 374 6.31 -6.84 -22.51
C SER A 374 7.09 -6.43 -23.76
N ALA A 375 7.04 -5.13 -24.04
CA ALA A 375 7.87 -4.49 -25.05
C ALA A 375 8.28 -3.10 -24.55
N ALA A 376 9.57 -2.75 -24.70
CA ALA A 376 10.11 -1.43 -24.38
C ALA A 376 10.98 -0.92 -25.52
N THR A 377 10.78 0.34 -25.93
CA THR A 377 11.51 0.97 -27.03
C THR A 377 11.77 2.44 -26.76
N GLY A 378 12.81 2.98 -27.41
CA GLY A 378 13.14 4.41 -27.37
C GLY A 378 12.78 5.10 -28.66
N VAL A 379 12.01 6.19 -28.60
CA VAL A 379 11.71 7.02 -29.77
C VAL A 379 12.12 8.46 -29.47
N ARG A 380 13.25 8.89 -30.01
CA ARG A 380 13.87 10.20 -29.72
C ARG A 380 14.19 10.36 -28.24
N ASN A 381 13.48 11.25 -27.52
CA ASN A 381 13.62 11.50 -26.09
C ASN A 381 12.50 10.87 -25.23
N VAL A 382 11.72 9.96 -25.82
CA VAL A 382 10.61 9.28 -25.14
C VAL A 382 10.93 7.80 -25.04
N ALA A 383 10.93 7.25 -23.83
CA ALA A 383 10.89 5.80 -23.60
C ALA A 383 9.42 5.37 -23.58
N LEU A 384 9.08 4.39 -24.40
CA LEU A 384 7.73 3.82 -24.51
C LEU A 384 7.76 2.39 -23.99
N SER A 385 6.72 1.98 -23.28
CA SER A 385 6.57 0.62 -22.77
C SER A 385 5.15 0.11 -22.92
N ALA A 386 5.03 -1.21 -23.07
CA ALA A 386 3.77 -1.93 -23.04
C ALA A 386 3.94 -3.23 -22.28
N GLU A 387 2.96 -3.59 -21.43
CA GLU A 387 2.91 -4.85 -20.73
C GLU A 387 1.49 -5.42 -20.79
N LEU A 388 1.36 -6.67 -21.22
CA LEU A 388 0.12 -7.44 -21.13
C LEU A 388 0.34 -8.56 -20.11
N SER A 389 -0.37 -8.51 -18.98
CA SER A 389 -0.27 -9.50 -17.92
C SER A 389 -1.61 -10.16 -17.63
N ARG A 390 -1.57 -11.44 -17.23
CA ARG A 390 -2.72 -12.21 -16.77
C ARG A 390 -2.42 -12.83 -15.42
N PHE A 391 -3.31 -12.60 -14.47
CA PHE A 391 -3.29 -13.16 -13.11
C PHE A 391 -4.46 -14.12 -12.98
N GLN A 392 -4.20 -15.33 -12.47
CA GLN A 392 -5.19 -16.35 -12.18
C GLN A 392 -5.33 -16.50 -10.67
N ASP A 393 -6.56 -16.75 -10.21
CA ASP A 393 -6.89 -16.92 -8.78
C ASP A 393 -6.47 -15.74 -7.89
N LEU A 394 -6.44 -14.50 -8.43
CA LEU A 394 -6.12 -13.31 -7.67
C LEU A 394 -7.20 -13.02 -6.62
N PRO A 395 -6.89 -13.05 -5.31
CA PRO A 395 -7.89 -12.76 -4.29
C PRO A 395 -8.26 -11.28 -4.30
N VAL A 396 -9.56 -11.00 -4.37
CA VAL A 396 -10.12 -9.65 -4.25
C VAL A 396 -11.16 -9.60 -3.15
N GLN A 397 -11.19 -8.53 -2.37
CA GLN A 397 -12.09 -8.37 -1.22
C GLN A 397 -13.54 -8.23 -1.68
N ARG A 398 -14.45 -9.03 -1.14
CA ARG A 398 -15.90 -8.80 -1.20
C ARG A 398 -16.28 -7.52 -0.47
N ASN A 399 -17.39 -6.90 -0.89
CA ASN A 399 -17.84 -5.66 -0.24
C ASN A 399 -18.02 -5.86 1.27
N PHE A 400 -17.26 -5.15 2.08
CA PHE A 400 -17.22 -5.33 3.53
C PHE A 400 -18.59 -5.06 4.20
N PRO A 401 -19.34 -4.00 3.86
CA PRO A 401 -20.71 -3.82 4.38
C PRO A 401 -21.66 -4.99 4.09
N GLU A 402 -21.54 -5.65 2.93
CA GLU A 402 -22.34 -6.86 2.63
C GLU A 402 -21.97 -8.03 3.54
N LEU A 403 -20.68 -8.19 3.84
CA LEU A 403 -20.22 -9.23 4.77
C LEU A 403 -20.78 -8.98 6.18
N VAL A 404 -20.75 -7.73 6.65
CA VAL A 404 -21.29 -7.35 7.96
C VAL A 404 -22.81 -7.53 8.01
N GLU A 405 -23.55 -7.09 7.00
CA GLU A 405 -25.02 -7.28 6.93
C GLU A 405 -25.39 -8.77 6.93
N GLY A 406 -24.64 -9.59 6.20
CA GLY A 406 -24.85 -11.05 6.18
C GLY A 406 -24.62 -11.70 7.54
N ALA A 407 -23.46 -11.40 8.15
CA ALA A 407 -23.03 -12.03 9.39
C ALA A 407 -23.83 -11.55 10.62
N THR A 408 -24.19 -10.25 10.71
CA THR A 408 -24.84 -9.70 11.90
C THR A 408 -26.36 -9.63 11.81
N ARG A 409 -26.93 -9.58 10.59
CA ARG A 409 -28.38 -9.33 10.37
C ARG A 409 -29.05 -10.35 9.47
N ASN A 410 -28.32 -11.32 8.97
CA ASN A 410 -28.78 -12.31 7.99
C ASN A 410 -29.45 -11.65 6.77
N ARG A 411 -28.83 -10.63 6.24
CA ARG A 411 -29.29 -9.83 5.10
C ARG A 411 -28.18 -9.69 4.07
N GLY A 412 -28.53 -9.15 2.90
CA GLY A 412 -27.56 -8.98 1.83
C GLY A 412 -27.46 -10.21 0.93
N ILE A 413 -26.66 -10.11 -0.11
CA ILE A 413 -26.50 -11.18 -1.12
C ILE A 413 -25.76 -12.41 -0.59
N TYR A 414 -25.00 -12.27 0.50
CA TYR A 414 -24.23 -13.39 1.08
C TYR A 414 -24.96 -14.13 2.20
N ALA A 415 -26.13 -13.68 2.64
CA ALA A 415 -26.85 -14.25 3.79
C ALA A 415 -27.10 -15.75 3.67
N ASP A 416 -27.59 -16.23 2.51
CA ASP A 416 -27.85 -17.65 2.28
C ASP A 416 -26.58 -18.49 2.28
N ARG A 417 -25.51 -17.96 1.69
CA ARG A 417 -24.19 -18.62 1.66
C ARG A 417 -23.57 -18.71 3.06
N MET A 418 -23.72 -17.65 3.88
CA MET A 418 -23.28 -17.66 5.28
C MET A 418 -24.05 -18.67 6.12
N ARG A 419 -25.38 -18.78 5.96
CA ARG A 419 -26.17 -19.83 6.61
C ARG A 419 -25.70 -21.23 6.21
N ALA A 420 -25.35 -21.43 4.94
CA ALA A 420 -24.85 -22.71 4.46
C ALA A 420 -23.44 -23.02 5.01
N THR A 421 -22.63 -21.99 5.31
CA THR A 421 -21.32 -22.15 5.98
C THR A 421 -21.49 -22.65 7.41
N GLY A 422 -22.58 -22.26 8.09
CA GLY A 422 -22.94 -22.70 9.44
C GLY A 422 -22.33 -21.85 10.54
N ASP A 423 -23.01 -21.85 11.69
CA ASP A 423 -22.65 -21.07 12.86
C ASP A 423 -21.26 -21.42 13.39
N GLY A 424 -20.51 -20.45 13.90
CA GLY A 424 -19.18 -20.61 14.44
C GLY A 424 -18.07 -20.85 13.40
N ASN A 425 -18.40 -20.96 12.11
CA ASN A 425 -17.42 -21.14 11.05
C ASN A 425 -16.98 -19.78 10.45
N VAL A 426 -15.92 -19.82 9.65
CA VAL A 426 -15.40 -18.64 8.94
C VAL A 426 -15.96 -18.61 7.53
N PHE A 427 -16.58 -17.49 7.17
CA PHE A 427 -17.00 -17.20 5.80
C PHE A 427 -15.86 -16.50 5.06
N ASP A 428 -15.49 -17.03 3.88
CA ASP A 428 -14.45 -16.47 3.01
C ASP A 428 -14.89 -15.10 2.48
N GLY A 429 -14.17 -14.07 2.85
CA GLY A 429 -14.41 -12.68 2.42
C GLY A 429 -13.83 -12.33 1.06
N SER A 430 -13.26 -13.31 0.33
CA SER A 430 -12.62 -13.09 -0.95
C SER A 430 -13.39 -13.68 -2.13
N PHE A 431 -13.14 -13.12 -3.30
CA PHE A 431 -13.45 -13.69 -4.61
C PHE A 431 -12.15 -13.91 -5.37
N LYS A 432 -11.96 -15.06 -6.00
CA LYS A 432 -10.80 -15.36 -6.84
C LYS A 432 -11.04 -14.87 -8.26
N ALA A 433 -10.38 -13.78 -8.62
CA ALA A 433 -10.53 -13.11 -9.91
C ALA A 433 -9.46 -13.57 -10.91
N ASP A 434 -9.89 -13.82 -12.14
CA ASP A 434 -9.03 -13.99 -13.30
C ASP A 434 -8.90 -12.66 -14.03
N ARG A 435 -7.79 -11.96 -13.81
CA ARG A 435 -7.56 -10.60 -14.30
C ARG A 435 -6.55 -10.58 -15.45
N THR A 436 -6.92 -9.98 -16.57
CA THR A 436 -6.01 -9.59 -17.64
C THR A 436 -5.81 -8.07 -17.59
N GLN A 437 -4.58 -7.60 -17.71
CA GLN A 437 -4.24 -6.18 -17.63
C GLN A 437 -3.32 -5.79 -18.79
N LEU A 438 -3.63 -4.68 -19.43
CA LEU A 438 -2.77 -3.99 -20.40
C LEU A 438 -2.29 -2.68 -19.78
N LEU A 439 -0.98 -2.49 -19.73
CA LEU A 439 -0.33 -1.23 -19.36
C LEU A 439 0.34 -0.64 -20.60
N LEU A 440 0.19 0.67 -20.79
CA LEU A 440 0.85 1.44 -21.84
C LEU A 440 1.54 2.63 -21.18
N GLY A 441 2.87 2.62 -21.15
CA GLY A 441 3.71 3.61 -20.49
C GLY A 441 4.47 4.50 -21.46
N GLY A 442 4.71 5.73 -21.04
CA GLY A 442 5.62 6.65 -21.69
C GLY A 442 6.35 7.51 -20.67
N GLN A 443 7.67 7.65 -20.83
CA GLN A 443 8.50 8.50 -20.00
C GLN A 443 9.34 9.42 -20.87
N MET A 444 9.39 10.71 -20.53
CA MET A 444 10.12 11.71 -21.30
C MET A 444 10.96 12.60 -20.38
N ASP A 445 12.22 12.81 -20.77
CA ASP A 445 13.06 13.85 -20.17
C ASP A 445 12.66 15.22 -20.77
N LEU A 446 12.20 16.11 -19.91
CA LEU A 446 11.82 17.49 -20.26
C LEU A 446 12.93 18.50 -20.00
N SER A 447 14.04 18.12 -19.35
CA SER A 447 15.12 19.02 -18.94
C SER A 447 15.65 19.88 -20.09
N PRO A 448 15.89 19.32 -21.31
CA PRO A 448 16.34 20.14 -22.43
C PRO A 448 15.32 21.15 -22.93
N THR A 449 14.02 20.87 -22.72
CA THR A 449 12.91 21.68 -23.23
C THR A 449 12.58 22.88 -22.36
N ILE A 450 12.63 22.69 -21.04
CA ILE A 450 12.22 23.72 -20.07
C ILE A 450 13.39 24.37 -19.33
N GLY A 451 14.62 23.98 -19.63
CA GLY A 451 15.85 24.60 -19.07
C GLY A 451 16.05 24.37 -17.58
N LEU A 452 15.44 23.33 -17.01
CA LEU A 452 15.66 22.89 -15.63
C LEU A 452 16.83 21.88 -15.56
N ALA A 453 17.39 21.74 -14.38
CA ALA A 453 18.52 20.82 -14.17
C ALA A 453 18.12 19.35 -14.39
N ASP A 454 16.91 19.01 -14.01
CA ASP A 454 16.30 17.71 -14.24
C ASP A 454 14.76 17.86 -14.21
N ALA A 455 14.10 17.33 -15.22
CA ALA A 455 12.64 17.32 -15.29
C ALA A 455 12.18 16.12 -16.10
N ALA A 456 11.32 15.32 -15.52
CA ALA A 456 10.78 14.13 -16.19
C ALA A 456 9.25 14.11 -16.10
N LEU A 457 8.63 13.58 -17.14
CA LEU A 457 7.21 13.30 -17.21
C LEU A 457 7.03 11.81 -17.48
N ALA A 458 6.26 11.13 -16.63
CA ALA A 458 5.81 9.76 -16.84
C ALA A 458 4.29 9.74 -16.95
N VAL A 459 3.78 9.01 -17.93
CA VAL A 459 2.35 8.76 -18.14
C VAL A 459 2.15 7.27 -18.33
N GLU A 460 1.18 6.70 -17.64
CA GLU A 460 0.81 5.30 -17.82
C GLU A 460 -0.70 5.16 -17.85
N ALA A 461 -1.22 4.46 -18.86
CA ALA A 461 -2.60 4.06 -19.00
C ALA A 461 -2.73 2.56 -18.71
N ALA A 462 -3.80 2.19 -18.02
CA ALA A 462 -4.13 0.81 -17.66
C ALA A 462 -5.54 0.46 -18.11
N GLY A 463 -5.71 -0.73 -18.71
CA GLY A 463 -6.99 -1.38 -18.94
C GLY A 463 -6.98 -2.73 -18.25
N GLN A 464 -8.03 -3.07 -17.49
CA GLN A 464 -8.15 -4.35 -16.78
C GLN A 464 -9.47 -5.03 -17.13
N TRP A 465 -9.39 -6.33 -17.39
CA TRP A 465 -10.54 -7.22 -17.66
C TRP A 465 -10.55 -8.34 -16.64
N VAL A 466 -11.69 -8.57 -16.00
CA VAL A 466 -11.94 -9.71 -15.11
C VAL A 466 -12.89 -10.67 -15.83
N SER A 467 -12.39 -11.83 -16.23
CA SER A 467 -13.12 -12.74 -17.14
C SER A 467 -14.13 -13.63 -16.45
N ASN A 468 -14.06 -13.77 -15.12
CA ASN A 468 -14.91 -14.65 -14.31
C ASN A 468 -15.73 -13.89 -13.26
N LEU A 469 -15.97 -12.59 -13.44
CA LEU A 469 -16.76 -11.79 -12.52
C LEU A 469 -18.27 -12.06 -12.74
N PRO A 470 -18.99 -12.59 -11.72
CA PRO A 470 -20.45 -12.75 -11.78
C PRO A 470 -21.18 -11.40 -11.71
N GLY A 471 -22.48 -11.44 -11.87
CA GLY A 471 -23.34 -10.26 -11.67
C GLY A 471 -23.36 -9.77 -10.22
N THR A 472 -23.77 -8.52 -10.00
CA THR A 472 -23.85 -7.89 -8.67
C THR A 472 -24.93 -8.48 -7.75
N ASP A 473 -25.76 -9.35 -8.25
CA ASP A 473 -26.70 -10.20 -7.50
C ASP A 473 -26.04 -11.44 -6.87
N GLU A 474 -24.87 -11.85 -7.37
CA GLU A 474 -24.09 -12.99 -6.86
C GLU A 474 -22.81 -12.55 -6.14
N GLU A 475 -22.08 -11.56 -6.69
CA GLU A 475 -20.82 -11.06 -6.12
C GLU A 475 -20.75 -9.53 -6.17
N ARG A 476 -20.37 -8.92 -5.05
CA ARG A 476 -20.19 -7.47 -4.91
C ARG A 476 -18.77 -7.14 -4.47
N ILE A 477 -18.02 -6.49 -5.35
CA ILE A 477 -16.58 -6.21 -5.21
C ILE A 477 -16.32 -4.74 -5.54
N GLY A 478 -15.30 -4.13 -4.93
CA GLY A 478 -14.72 -2.85 -5.35
C GLY A 478 -15.43 -1.59 -4.86
N ARG A 479 -16.67 -1.65 -4.41
CA ARG A 479 -17.38 -0.50 -3.84
C ARG A 479 -16.82 -0.17 -2.46
N GLY A 480 -16.42 1.08 -2.24
CA GLY A 480 -15.89 1.52 -0.95
C GLY A 480 -16.93 1.42 0.17
N GLY A 481 -16.50 1.04 1.38
CA GLY A 481 -17.36 0.83 2.54
C GLY A 481 -18.24 2.03 2.89
N ASN A 482 -17.76 3.24 2.67
CA ASN A 482 -18.53 4.48 2.89
C ASN A 482 -19.81 4.59 2.06
N TRP A 483 -19.92 3.86 0.94
CA TRP A 483 -21.14 3.77 0.13
C TRP A 483 -22.04 2.59 0.51
N GLY A 484 -21.61 1.77 1.47
CA GLY A 484 -22.39 0.68 2.03
C GLY A 484 -22.64 -0.48 1.06
N ALA A 485 -23.61 -1.29 1.48
CA ALA A 485 -24.08 -2.45 0.74
C ALA A 485 -25.23 -2.09 -0.17
N ALA A 486 -25.44 -2.06 -1.33
CA ALA A 486 -26.57 -1.64 -2.14
C ALA A 486 -27.91 -2.31 -1.72
N ALA A 487 -29.00 -2.00 -2.40
CA ALA A 487 -30.26 -2.68 -2.20
C ALA A 487 -30.18 -4.16 -2.65
N VAL A 488 -30.98 -5.00 -2.00
CA VAL A 488 -31.17 -6.41 -2.38
C VAL A 488 -32.64 -6.64 -2.62
N GLY A 489 -33.01 -7.11 -3.80
CA GLY A 489 -34.42 -7.29 -4.17
C GLY A 489 -35.24 -5.99 -4.08
N GLY A 490 -34.63 -4.84 -4.30
CA GLY A 490 -35.26 -3.53 -4.18
C GLY A 490 -35.38 -2.98 -2.76
N VAL A 491 -34.88 -3.72 -1.75
CA VAL A 491 -34.90 -3.30 -0.34
C VAL A 491 -33.56 -2.72 0.05
N CYS A 492 -33.56 -1.45 0.48
CA CYS A 492 -32.37 -0.77 0.95
C CYS A 492 -31.88 -1.36 2.29
N GLN A 493 -30.60 -1.67 2.36
CA GLN A 493 -30.00 -2.24 3.56
C GLN A 493 -29.83 -1.17 4.65
N PRO A 494 -29.96 -1.51 5.96
CA PRO A 494 -29.89 -0.52 7.04
C PRO A 494 -28.62 0.32 7.07
N LEU A 495 -27.45 -0.28 6.85
CA LEU A 495 -26.18 0.45 6.82
C LEU A 495 -25.99 1.36 5.60
N THR A 496 -26.88 1.30 4.62
CA THR A 496 -26.73 2.08 3.37
C THR A 496 -27.73 3.21 3.23
N GLN A 497 -28.85 3.18 3.98
CA GLN A 497 -29.96 4.12 3.81
C GLN A 497 -29.59 5.59 4.12
N HIS A 498 -28.52 5.82 4.87
CA HIS A 498 -28.05 7.15 5.25
C HIS A 498 -27.05 7.75 4.26
N THR A 499 -26.58 6.96 3.29
CA THR A 499 -25.60 7.43 2.32
C THR A 499 -26.26 7.93 1.05
N GLN A 500 -25.61 8.88 0.40
CA GLN A 500 -26.00 9.25 -0.96
C GLN A 500 -25.75 8.03 -1.88
N ASP A 501 -26.74 7.67 -2.65
CA ASP A 501 -26.68 6.53 -3.58
C ASP A 501 -26.43 5.15 -2.93
N GLY A 502 -26.47 5.06 -1.61
CA GLY A 502 -26.21 3.82 -0.90
C GLY A 502 -27.13 2.65 -1.31
N CYS A 503 -28.37 2.96 -1.63
CA CYS A 503 -29.37 1.96 -2.07
C CYS A 503 -29.30 1.65 -3.57
N LYS A 504 -28.48 2.36 -4.34
CA LYS A 504 -28.31 2.09 -5.77
C LYS A 504 -27.33 0.94 -5.98
N ASP A 505 -27.58 0.15 -6.99
CA ASP A 505 -26.67 -0.93 -7.42
C ASP A 505 -25.61 -0.40 -8.40
N ASN A 506 -24.72 0.46 -7.90
CA ASN A 506 -23.64 1.07 -8.67
C ASN A 506 -22.34 1.15 -7.84
N GLY A 507 -21.24 1.43 -8.52
CA GLY A 507 -19.93 1.57 -7.87
C GLY A 507 -19.25 0.26 -7.50
N PHE A 508 -19.84 -0.89 -7.85
CA PHE A 508 -19.17 -2.18 -7.80
C PHE A 508 -18.23 -2.36 -9.01
N ALA A 509 -17.30 -3.29 -8.87
CA ALA A 509 -16.40 -3.63 -9.96
C ALA A 509 -17.20 -4.13 -11.17
N THR A 510 -16.76 -3.73 -12.34
CA THR A 510 -17.23 -4.23 -13.64
C THR A 510 -16.19 -5.16 -14.24
N ASP A 511 -16.59 -5.94 -15.24
CA ASP A 511 -15.70 -6.84 -16.00
C ASP A 511 -14.58 -6.09 -16.71
N PHE A 512 -14.76 -4.79 -16.98
CA PHE A 512 -13.74 -3.92 -17.56
C PHE A 512 -13.66 -2.58 -16.83
N VAL A 513 -12.41 -2.18 -16.49
CA VAL A 513 -12.08 -0.86 -15.97
C VAL A 513 -10.83 -0.32 -16.66
N TRP A 514 -10.73 0.99 -16.77
CA TRP A 514 -9.54 1.64 -17.29
C TRP A 514 -9.22 2.92 -16.51
N GLY A 515 -7.99 3.36 -16.59
CA GLY A 515 -7.54 4.59 -15.99
C GLY A 515 -6.17 5.01 -16.50
N TYR A 516 -5.74 6.20 -16.10
CA TYR A 516 -4.38 6.67 -16.38
C TYR A 516 -3.81 7.38 -15.17
N ARG A 517 -2.49 7.41 -15.10
CA ARG A 517 -1.72 8.18 -14.12
C ARG A 517 -0.70 9.03 -14.84
N VAL A 518 -0.48 10.23 -14.31
CA VAL A 518 0.54 11.17 -14.77
C VAL A 518 1.40 11.53 -13.58
N PHE A 519 2.68 11.43 -13.74
CA PHE A 519 3.65 11.79 -12.73
C PHE A 519 4.71 12.71 -13.35
N ALA A 520 4.98 13.83 -12.72
CA ALA A 520 6.00 14.77 -13.15
C ALA A 520 6.97 15.05 -12.00
N THR A 521 8.25 14.98 -12.30
CA THR A 521 9.32 15.42 -11.41
C THR A 521 9.98 16.66 -11.99
N LEU A 522 10.21 17.64 -11.14
CA LEU A 522 10.91 18.86 -11.47
C LEU A 522 12.01 19.04 -10.43
N THR A 523 13.26 19.10 -10.87
CA THR A 523 14.37 19.47 -9.99
C THR A 523 14.76 20.91 -10.24
N LEU A 524 14.51 21.76 -9.27
CA LEU A 524 14.89 23.18 -9.38
C LEU A 524 16.42 23.31 -9.38
N PRO A 525 16.97 24.28 -10.15
CA PRO A 525 18.40 24.54 -10.15
C PRO A 525 18.90 24.75 -8.70
N ARG A 526 20.00 24.14 -8.40
CA ARG A 526 20.58 24.07 -7.05
C ARG A 526 20.61 25.44 -6.37
N PRO A 527 19.77 25.69 -5.34
CA PRO A 527 19.80 26.95 -4.60
C PRO A 527 21.11 27.09 -3.79
N ALA A 528 21.77 25.96 -3.51
CA ALA A 528 23.10 25.91 -2.92
C ALA A 528 23.83 24.62 -3.36
N ARG A 529 25.17 24.59 -3.23
CA ARG A 529 25.97 23.41 -3.57
C ARG A 529 25.46 22.17 -2.82
N GLY A 530 25.06 21.13 -3.56
CA GLY A 530 24.63 19.84 -3.01
C GLY A 530 23.18 19.78 -2.53
N ILE A 531 22.35 20.78 -2.82
CA ILE A 531 20.92 20.78 -2.48
C ILE A 531 20.12 20.78 -3.77
N ASP A 532 19.29 19.74 -3.95
CA ASP A 532 18.30 19.65 -5.01
C ASP A 532 16.90 19.82 -4.37
N LEU A 533 16.08 20.71 -4.93
CA LEU A 533 14.70 20.90 -4.51
C LEU A 533 13.77 20.23 -5.53
N GLN A 534 12.96 19.28 -5.06
CA GLN A 534 11.98 18.59 -5.88
C GLN A 534 10.58 18.85 -5.32
N PRO A 535 9.82 19.81 -5.88
CA PRO A 535 8.41 19.95 -5.55
C PRO A 535 7.64 18.73 -6.09
N LEU A 536 6.86 18.09 -5.22
CA LEU A 536 5.91 17.04 -5.57
C LEU A 536 4.52 17.66 -5.62
N LEU A 537 3.83 17.53 -6.76
CA LEU A 537 2.48 18.03 -6.97
C LEU A 537 1.49 16.88 -7.10
#